data_0c7158180df55f59cbec58adb77cf310
#
_entry.id   0c7158180df55f59cbec58adb77cf310
#
_cell.length_a   1.000
_cell.length_b   1.000
_cell.length_c   1.000
_cell.angle_alpha   90.00
_cell.angle_beta   90.00
_cell.angle_gamma   90.00
#
_symmetry.space_group_name_H-M   'P 1'
#
loop_
_entity.id
_entity.type
_entity.pdbx_description
1 polymer ?
#
loop_
_entity_poly.entity_id
_entity_poly.type
_entity_poly.pdbx_seq_one_letter_code
_entity_poly.pdbx_strand_id
1 'polypeptide(L)'
;MESGTESVKLLVTKSSSEAYEISKRIDQYNKDRKELDRRSTEEANVIIENHKKQIQGKKPIVIYDENWHKGIIGIVASRLAELHFRPSVVLTYDADGIAIGSSRSVNGFDIYKAINENRDLLETFGGHTNAVGLSMKVENIGEFRRRLTEYVESHIELEQVTPQINLDCELDFDQINPELLKTLRLFNPFGPDNTKPVFFTRNVFDFGTSKIVGRKMEHIKFELVDSKSNKIMNGIGFNMSEYFDYIKQRKPFDICYTIEENKRRGATTVQLLIKAMRIHDQEAVGDEKPA
;
A
#
# COMPACT_ATOMS: atom_id res chain seq x y z
N MET A 1 -22.45 -4.38 -8.47
CA MET A 1 -22.19 -2.93 -8.29
C MET A 1 -23.09 -2.16 -9.25
N GLU A 2 -23.82 -1.23 -8.72
CA GLU A 2 -24.80 -0.43 -9.45
C GLU A 2 -24.13 0.60 -10.37
N SER A 3 -24.93 1.12 -11.30
CA SER A 3 -24.51 2.11 -12.31
C SER A 3 -24.02 3.41 -11.66
N GLY A 4 -22.98 4.05 -12.24
CA GLY A 4 -22.53 5.39 -11.87
C GLY A 4 -23.60 6.49 -11.98
N THR A 5 -24.74 6.19 -12.61
CA THR A 5 -25.90 7.08 -12.77
C THR A 5 -26.42 7.60 -11.43
N GLU A 6 -26.51 6.77 -10.38
CA GLU A 6 -26.94 7.23 -9.05
C GLU A 6 -25.97 8.23 -8.44
N SER A 7 -24.65 8.04 -8.62
CA SER A 7 -23.66 9.00 -8.15
C SER A 7 -23.80 10.36 -8.85
N VAL A 8 -24.01 10.36 -10.17
CA VAL A 8 -24.29 11.60 -10.92
C VAL A 8 -25.59 12.24 -10.43
N LYS A 9 -26.65 11.45 -10.24
CA LYS A 9 -27.94 11.92 -9.75
C LYS A 9 -27.82 12.58 -8.37
N LEU A 10 -27.03 12.01 -7.46
CA LEU A 10 -26.74 12.61 -6.16
C LEU A 10 -26.11 14.00 -6.29
N LEU A 11 -25.18 14.18 -7.24
CA LEU A 11 -24.48 15.45 -7.43
C LEU A 11 -25.32 16.55 -8.09
N VAL A 12 -26.35 16.19 -8.86
CA VAL A 12 -27.14 17.17 -9.63
C VAL A 12 -28.55 17.41 -9.07
N THR A 13 -29.04 16.55 -8.16
CA THR A 13 -30.38 16.75 -7.58
C THR A 13 -30.47 18.02 -6.74
N LYS A 14 -31.57 18.72 -6.83
CA LYS A 14 -31.89 19.90 -6.01
C LYS A 14 -32.75 19.56 -4.78
N SER A 15 -33.22 18.33 -4.68
CA SER A 15 -34.05 17.85 -3.57
C SER A 15 -33.18 17.26 -2.46
N SER A 16 -33.19 17.86 -1.28
CA SER A 16 -32.46 17.36 -0.11
C SER A 16 -32.93 15.97 0.34
N SER A 17 -34.24 15.68 0.22
CA SER A 17 -34.78 14.35 0.58
C SER A 17 -34.30 13.29 -0.41
N GLU A 18 -34.33 13.59 -1.73
CA GLU A 18 -33.79 12.68 -2.74
C GLU A 18 -32.30 12.45 -2.59
N ALA A 19 -31.51 13.52 -2.35
CA ALA A 19 -30.08 13.42 -2.09
C ALA A 19 -29.79 12.50 -0.89
N TYR A 20 -30.56 12.64 0.19
CA TYR A 20 -30.41 11.80 1.38
C TYR A 20 -30.67 10.32 1.10
N GLU A 21 -31.74 9.99 0.37
CA GLU A 21 -32.05 8.59 0.01
C GLU A 21 -31.02 7.98 -0.93
N ILE A 22 -30.54 8.74 -1.91
CA ILE A 22 -29.47 8.28 -2.82
C ILE A 22 -28.16 8.07 -2.04
N SER A 23 -27.80 8.98 -1.13
CA SER A 23 -26.57 8.87 -0.34
C SER A 23 -26.56 7.61 0.54
N LYS A 24 -27.70 7.24 1.14
CA LYS A 24 -27.83 6.01 1.90
C LYS A 24 -27.58 4.75 1.05
N ARG A 25 -28.16 4.71 -0.17
CA ARG A 25 -27.94 3.57 -1.07
C ARG A 25 -26.48 3.48 -1.51
N ILE A 26 -25.87 4.61 -1.87
CA ILE A 26 -24.45 4.65 -2.25
C ILE A 26 -23.55 4.24 -1.07
N ASP A 27 -23.87 4.66 0.16
CA ASP A 27 -23.14 4.23 1.36
C ASP A 27 -23.24 2.71 1.57
N GLN A 28 -24.44 2.13 1.37
CA GLN A 28 -24.61 0.68 1.44
C GLN A 28 -23.79 -0.04 0.37
N TYR A 29 -23.88 0.37 -0.90
CA TYR A 29 -23.05 -0.20 -1.98
C TYR A 29 -21.55 -0.10 -1.70
N ASN A 30 -21.12 0.98 -1.08
CA ASN A 30 -19.71 1.14 -0.72
C ASN A 30 -19.30 0.21 0.45
N LYS A 31 -20.20 -0.05 1.39
CA LYS A 31 -19.98 -1.06 2.45
C LYS A 31 -19.85 -2.46 1.86
N ASP A 32 -20.79 -2.84 0.99
CA ASP A 32 -20.80 -4.14 0.33
C ASP A 32 -19.55 -4.33 -0.54
N ARG A 33 -19.14 -3.30 -1.28
CA ARG A 33 -17.91 -3.30 -2.07
C ARG A 33 -16.68 -3.50 -1.18
N LYS A 34 -16.60 -2.79 -0.03
CA LYS A 34 -15.47 -2.92 0.91
C LYS A 34 -15.40 -4.32 1.51
N GLU A 35 -16.54 -4.94 1.79
CA GLU A 35 -16.57 -6.30 2.32
C GLU A 35 -16.14 -7.32 1.27
N LEU A 36 -16.63 -7.20 0.03
CA LEU A 36 -16.20 -8.04 -1.10
C LEU A 36 -14.68 -7.89 -1.35
N ASP A 37 -14.18 -6.65 -1.37
CA ASP A 37 -12.77 -6.35 -1.54
C ASP A 37 -11.91 -6.98 -0.42
N ARG A 38 -12.31 -6.82 0.84
CA ARG A 38 -11.63 -7.44 2.00
C ARG A 38 -11.56 -8.95 1.86
N ARG A 39 -12.72 -9.58 1.61
CA ARG A 39 -12.83 -11.03 1.47
C ARG A 39 -11.98 -11.56 0.32
N SER A 40 -12.11 -10.98 -0.87
CA SER A 40 -11.35 -11.44 -2.04
C SER A 40 -9.85 -11.19 -1.88
N THR A 41 -9.42 -10.13 -1.17
CA THR A 41 -8.01 -9.91 -0.85
C THR A 41 -7.49 -10.96 0.14
N GLU A 42 -8.27 -11.34 1.15
CA GLU A 42 -7.92 -12.41 2.09
C GLU A 42 -7.80 -13.77 1.37
N GLU A 43 -8.77 -14.11 0.53
CA GLU A 43 -8.74 -15.33 -0.31
C GLU A 43 -7.53 -15.35 -1.24
N ALA A 44 -7.23 -14.22 -1.90
CA ALA A 44 -6.07 -14.07 -2.76
C ALA A 44 -4.74 -14.29 -2.00
N ASN A 45 -4.61 -13.76 -0.79
CA ASN A 45 -3.42 -13.98 0.04
C ASN A 45 -3.28 -15.45 0.45
N VAL A 46 -4.37 -16.16 0.74
CA VAL A 46 -4.32 -17.61 1.00
C VAL A 46 -3.81 -18.37 -0.23
N ILE A 47 -4.28 -18.02 -1.43
CA ILE A 47 -3.79 -18.63 -2.67
C ILE A 47 -2.28 -18.35 -2.84
N ILE A 48 -1.83 -17.12 -2.58
CA ILE A 48 -0.42 -16.72 -2.67
C ILE A 48 0.44 -17.51 -1.67
N GLU A 49 0.03 -17.63 -0.41
CA GLU A 49 0.77 -18.37 0.61
C GLU A 49 0.88 -19.86 0.25
N ASN A 50 -0.17 -20.47 -0.26
CA ASN A 50 -0.16 -21.87 -0.72
C ASN A 50 0.77 -22.08 -1.93
N HIS A 51 1.02 -21.04 -2.73
CA HIS A 51 1.87 -21.07 -3.91
C HIS A 51 3.17 -20.26 -3.73
N LYS A 52 3.59 -20.01 -2.51
CA LYS A 52 4.73 -19.15 -2.16
C LYS A 52 6.00 -19.43 -2.95
N LYS A 53 6.32 -20.72 -3.20
CA LYS A 53 7.49 -21.12 -4.03
C LYS A 53 7.37 -20.67 -5.50
N GLN A 54 6.15 -20.52 -6.03
CA GLN A 54 5.92 -20.10 -7.41
C GLN A 54 5.99 -18.59 -7.61
N ILE A 55 5.94 -17.81 -6.52
CA ILE A 55 5.87 -16.35 -6.50
C ILE A 55 7.15 -15.72 -5.93
N GLN A 56 8.17 -16.54 -5.60
CA GLN A 56 9.46 -16.04 -5.10
C GLN A 56 10.30 -15.33 -6.19
N GLY A 57 11.23 -14.50 -5.72
CA GLY A 57 12.15 -13.80 -6.61
C GLY A 57 11.47 -12.62 -7.32
N LYS A 58 11.65 -12.52 -8.63
CA LYS A 58 11.12 -11.46 -9.50
C LYS A 58 9.75 -11.79 -10.12
N LYS A 59 9.13 -12.92 -9.76
CA LYS A 59 7.93 -13.44 -10.43
C LYS A 59 6.69 -12.58 -10.17
N PRO A 60 5.85 -12.37 -11.19
CA PRO A 60 4.57 -11.67 -11.03
C PRO A 60 3.57 -12.55 -10.26
N ILE A 61 2.56 -11.93 -9.69
CA ILE A 61 1.39 -12.62 -9.16
C ILE A 61 0.36 -12.73 -10.28
N VAL A 62 -0.02 -13.95 -10.64
CA VAL A 62 -1.12 -14.21 -11.58
C VAL A 62 -2.06 -15.21 -10.92
N ILE A 63 -3.21 -14.72 -10.48
CA ILE A 63 -4.19 -15.55 -9.77
C ILE A 63 -5.59 -15.37 -10.37
N TYR A 64 -6.43 -16.40 -10.20
CA TYR A 64 -7.81 -16.36 -10.65
C TYR A 64 -8.74 -17.10 -9.70
N ASP A 65 -9.99 -16.65 -9.63
CA ASP A 65 -11.08 -17.31 -8.95
C ASP A 65 -12.41 -16.93 -9.60
N GLU A 66 -13.25 -17.91 -9.89
CA GLU A 66 -14.55 -17.71 -10.54
C GLU A 66 -15.56 -16.93 -9.71
N ASN A 67 -15.40 -16.97 -8.39
CA ASN A 67 -16.31 -16.32 -7.45
C ASN A 67 -16.01 -14.83 -7.23
N TRP A 68 -14.90 -14.32 -7.78
CA TRP A 68 -14.56 -12.92 -7.60
C TRP A 68 -15.39 -12.02 -8.52
N HIS A 69 -15.88 -10.95 -7.97
CA HIS A 69 -16.67 -9.98 -8.73
C HIS A 69 -15.77 -9.10 -9.62
N LYS A 70 -16.09 -9.04 -10.94
CA LYS A 70 -15.30 -8.26 -11.92
C LYS A 70 -15.05 -6.79 -11.54
N GLY A 71 -15.92 -6.18 -10.73
CA GLY A 71 -15.78 -4.79 -10.30
C GLY A 71 -14.80 -4.56 -9.18
N ILE A 72 -14.24 -5.62 -8.56
CA ILE A 72 -13.26 -5.49 -7.47
C ILE A 72 -11.88 -6.04 -7.80
N ILE A 73 -11.74 -6.87 -8.86
CA ILE A 73 -10.45 -7.50 -9.19
C ILE A 73 -9.33 -6.48 -9.39
N GLY A 74 -9.65 -5.28 -9.91
CA GLY A 74 -8.68 -4.19 -10.06
C GLY A 74 -8.22 -3.60 -8.72
N ILE A 75 -9.09 -3.58 -7.71
CA ILE A 75 -8.74 -3.15 -6.34
C ILE A 75 -7.87 -4.22 -5.68
N VAL A 76 -8.24 -5.48 -5.83
CA VAL A 76 -7.45 -6.62 -5.33
C VAL A 76 -6.06 -6.63 -5.97
N ALA A 77 -5.97 -6.47 -7.30
CA ALA A 77 -4.68 -6.38 -8.00
C ALA A 77 -3.79 -5.24 -7.47
N SER A 78 -4.38 -4.07 -7.19
CA SER A 78 -3.64 -2.96 -6.58
C SER A 78 -3.08 -3.31 -5.21
N ARG A 79 -3.93 -3.89 -4.34
CA ARG A 79 -3.50 -4.31 -2.99
C ARG A 79 -2.41 -5.38 -3.02
N LEU A 80 -2.51 -6.34 -3.93
CA LEU A 80 -1.48 -7.37 -4.06
C LEU A 80 -0.17 -6.79 -4.56
N ALA A 81 -0.20 -5.88 -5.54
CA ALA A 81 0.99 -5.21 -6.03
C ALA A 81 1.67 -4.38 -4.93
N GLU A 82 0.89 -3.66 -4.12
CA GLU A 82 1.38 -2.87 -2.98
C GLU A 82 1.92 -3.74 -1.85
N LEU A 83 1.21 -4.83 -1.50
CA LEU A 83 1.57 -5.69 -0.36
C LEU A 83 2.80 -6.57 -0.65
N HIS A 84 2.87 -7.10 -1.87
CA HIS A 84 3.90 -8.06 -2.25
C HIS A 84 5.03 -7.45 -3.10
N PHE A 85 4.93 -6.17 -3.47
CA PHE A 85 5.89 -5.48 -4.36
C PHE A 85 6.14 -6.26 -5.66
N ARG A 86 5.03 -6.72 -6.31
CA ARG A 86 5.07 -7.55 -7.51
C ARG A 86 4.05 -7.06 -8.53
N PRO A 87 4.36 -7.06 -9.84
CA PRO A 87 3.33 -6.94 -10.86
C PRO A 87 2.26 -8.01 -10.62
N SER A 88 0.99 -7.59 -10.57
CA SER A 88 -0.11 -8.47 -10.17
C SER A 88 -1.22 -8.46 -11.21
N VAL A 89 -1.67 -9.64 -11.60
CA VAL A 89 -2.82 -9.88 -12.49
C VAL A 89 -3.84 -10.70 -11.74
N VAL A 90 -5.03 -10.17 -11.58
CA VAL A 90 -6.16 -10.83 -10.92
C VAL A 90 -7.25 -11.06 -11.94
N LEU A 91 -7.69 -12.30 -12.07
CA LEU A 91 -8.64 -12.76 -13.06
C LEU A 91 -9.89 -13.33 -12.36
N THR A 92 -11.03 -13.14 -13.01
CA THR A 92 -12.26 -13.89 -12.80
C THR A 92 -12.79 -14.30 -14.15
N TYR A 93 -13.75 -15.21 -14.24
CA TYR A 93 -14.35 -15.56 -15.52
C TYR A 93 -15.86 -15.65 -15.41
N ASP A 94 -16.51 -15.53 -16.56
CA ASP A 94 -17.94 -15.61 -16.68
C ASP A 94 -18.40 -17.01 -17.13
N ALA A 95 -19.71 -17.18 -17.27
CA ALA A 95 -20.32 -18.43 -17.70
C ALA A 95 -19.95 -18.84 -19.14
N ASP A 96 -19.41 -17.91 -19.94
CA ASP A 96 -19.04 -18.13 -21.34
C ASP A 96 -17.58 -18.64 -21.47
N GLY A 97 -16.89 -18.85 -20.35
CA GLY A 97 -15.51 -19.33 -20.34
C GLY A 97 -14.48 -18.27 -20.72
N ILE A 98 -14.85 -17.00 -20.65
CA ILE A 98 -13.95 -15.86 -20.87
C ILE A 98 -13.48 -15.33 -19.51
N ALA A 99 -12.17 -15.38 -19.30
CA ALA A 99 -11.52 -14.76 -18.16
C ALA A 99 -11.40 -13.26 -18.40
N ILE A 100 -11.83 -12.49 -17.40
CA ILE A 100 -11.71 -11.03 -17.35
C ILE A 100 -10.70 -10.69 -16.27
N GLY A 101 -9.68 -9.89 -16.58
CA GLY A 101 -8.59 -9.56 -15.69
C GLY A 101 -8.34 -8.08 -15.52
N SER A 102 -7.70 -7.77 -14.42
CA SER A 102 -7.11 -6.47 -14.17
C SER A 102 -5.70 -6.64 -13.64
N SER A 103 -4.76 -5.91 -14.21
CA SER A 103 -3.37 -5.91 -13.76
C SER A 103 -2.98 -4.60 -13.10
N ARG A 104 -1.96 -4.69 -12.25
CA ARG A 104 -1.28 -3.53 -11.66
C ARG A 104 0.21 -3.77 -11.67
N SER A 105 0.94 -2.71 -11.93
CA SER A 105 2.39 -2.72 -11.93
C SER A 105 2.99 -2.30 -10.60
N VAL A 106 4.30 -2.48 -10.48
CA VAL A 106 5.13 -1.83 -9.48
C VAL A 106 5.83 -0.63 -10.09
N ASN A 107 6.40 0.24 -9.25
CA ASN A 107 7.04 1.46 -9.73
C ASN A 107 8.17 1.17 -10.73
N GLY A 108 8.16 1.88 -11.85
CA GLY A 108 9.18 1.77 -12.90
C GLY A 108 9.06 0.56 -13.83
N PHE A 109 8.12 -0.38 -13.62
CA PHE A 109 7.89 -1.51 -14.53
C PHE A 109 6.70 -1.26 -15.45
N ASP A 110 6.86 -1.48 -16.75
CA ASP A 110 5.80 -1.30 -17.76
C ASP A 110 5.00 -2.60 -17.94
N ILE A 111 3.89 -2.74 -17.21
CA ILE A 111 3.00 -3.92 -17.31
C ILE A 111 2.27 -3.97 -18.66
N TYR A 112 2.07 -2.82 -19.32
CA TYR A 112 1.41 -2.79 -20.63
C TYR A 112 2.26 -3.53 -21.69
N LYS A 113 3.57 -3.27 -21.73
CA LYS A 113 4.49 -3.98 -22.63
C LYS A 113 4.48 -5.48 -22.34
N ALA A 114 4.59 -5.87 -21.05
CA ALA A 114 4.57 -7.27 -20.66
C ALA A 114 3.30 -8.02 -21.09
N ILE A 115 2.14 -7.36 -21.04
CA ILE A 115 0.87 -7.94 -21.48
C ILE A 115 0.78 -7.94 -23.01
N ASN A 116 1.26 -6.88 -23.69
CA ASN A 116 1.25 -6.80 -25.14
C ASN A 116 2.07 -7.89 -25.82
N GLU A 117 3.17 -8.36 -25.22
CA GLU A 117 3.94 -9.52 -25.73
C GLU A 117 3.13 -10.83 -25.73
N ASN A 118 2.00 -10.86 -25.03
CA ASN A 118 1.08 -11.99 -24.96
C ASN A 118 -0.23 -11.76 -25.73
N ARG A 119 -0.26 -10.75 -26.62
CA ARG A 119 -1.50 -10.32 -27.30
C ARG A 119 -2.21 -11.44 -28.09
N ASP A 120 -1.47 -12.42 -28.55
CA ASP A 120 -2.00 -13.58 -29.28
C ASP A 120 -2.87 -14.52 -28.43
N LEU A 121 -2.73 -14.45 -27.10
CA LEU A 121 -3.55 -15.20 -26.13
C LEU A 121 -4.77 -14.42 -25.64
N LEU A 122 -4.87 -13.11 -25.97
CA LEU A 122 -5.87 -12.20 -25.45
C LEU A 122 -7.00 -11.96 -26.45
N GLU A 123 -8.23 -11.89 -25.96
CA GLU A 123 -9.38 -11.43 -26.73
C GLU A 123 -9.39 -9.89 -26.81
N THR A 124 -9.23 -9.24 -25.66
CA THR A 124 -9.12 -7.78 -25.55
C THR A 124 -8.11 -7.40 -24.46
N PHE A 125 -7.44 -6.28 -24.65
CA PHE A 125 -6.69 -5.62 -23.58
C PHE A 125 -6.57 -4.13 -23.83
N GLY A 126 -6.36 -3.36 -22.75
CA GLY A 126 -6.18 -1.91 -22.84
C GLY A 126 -5.81 -1.31 -21.51
N GLY A 127 -5.06 -0.21 -21.56
CA GLY A 127 -4.58 0.46 -20.35
C GLY A 127 -3.33 1.28 -20.59
N HIS A 128 -2.48 1.36 -19.60
CA HIS A 128 -1.24 2.12 -19.63
C HIS A 128 -0.15 1.40 -18.79
N THR A 129 1.03 1.98 -18.69
CA THR A 129 2.21 1.40 -18.01
C THR A 129 1.95 0.84 -16.61
N ASN A 130 1.02 1.41 -15.86
CA ASN A 130 0.76 1.03 -14.46
C ASN A 130 -0.43 0.10 -14.26
N ALA A 131 -1.36 0.04 -15.23
CA ALA A 131 -2.59 -0.75 -15.10
C ALA A 131 -3.13 -1.14 -16.48
N VAL A 132 -3.54 -2.40 -16.62
CA VAL A 132 -4.15 -2.93 -17.84
C VAL A 132 -5.36 -3.79 -17.48
N GLY A 133 -6.48 -3.55 -18.17
CA GLY A 133 -7.60 -4.49 -18.22
C GLY A 133 -7.40 -5.46 -19.39
N LEU A 134 -7.77 -6.73 -19.23
CA LEU A 134 -7.58 -7.75 -20.26
C LEU A 134 -8.70 -8.79 -20.20
N SER A 135 -8.89 -9.48 -21.33
CA SER A 135 -9.73 -10.69 -21.38
C SER A 135 -9.07 -11.75 -22.25
N MET A 136 -9.32 -13.01 -21.90
CA MET A 136 -8.80 -14.17 -22.62
C MET A 136 -9.67 -15.39 -22.40
N LYS A 137 -9.51 -16.42 -23.20
CA LYS A 137 -10.11 -17.73 -22.91
C LYS A 137 -9.47 -18.33 -21.67
N VAL A 138 -10.29 -19.00 -20.83
CA VAL A 138 -9.80 -19.64 -19.59
C VAL A 138 -8.66 -20.63 -19.87
N GLU A 139 -8.73 -21.36 -20.98
CA GLU A 139 -7.68 -22.30 -21.42
C GLU A 139 -6.30 -21.65 -21.61
N ASN A 140 -6.26 -20.34 -21.92
CA ASN A 140 -5.03 -19.59 -22.16
C ASN A 140 -4.35 -19.09 -20.86
N ILE A 141 -5.02 -19.14 -19.71
CA ILE A 141 -4.48 -18.60 -18.44
C ILE A 141 -3.14 -19.25 -18.07
N GLY A 142 -3.00 -20.56 -18.27
CA GLY A 142 -1.76 -21.28 -17.95
C GLY A 142 -0.56 -20.79 -18.78
N GLU A 143 -0.74 -20.68 -20.09
CA GLU A 143 0.30 -20.22 -21.00
C GLU A 143 0.59 -18.72 -20.83
N PHE A 144 -0.44 -17.91 -20.63
CA PHE A 144 -0.29 -16.50 -20.32
C PHE A 144 0.56 -16.29 -19.05
N ARG A 145 0.25 -17.03 -17.97
CA ARG A 145 1.03 -16.98 -16.73
C ARG A 145 2.50 -17.32 -16.96
N ARG A 146 2.77 -18.39 -17.71
CA ARG A 146 4.12 -18.84 -18.01
C ARG A 146 4.90 -17.74 -18.74
N ARG A 147 4.38 -17.26 -19.87
CA ARG A 147 5.05 -16.24 -20.70
C ARG A 147 5.20 -14.89 -19.96
N LEU A 148 4.17 -14.47 -19.24
CA LEU A 148 4.24 -13.25 -18.43
C LEU A 148 5.33 -13.37 -17.37
N THR A 149 5.47 -14.54 -16.74
CA THR A 149 6.52 -14.79 -15.75
C THR A 149 7.91 -14.67 -16.37
N GLU A 150 8.14 -15.32 -17.50
CA GLU A 150 9.42 -15.25 -18.23
C GLU A 150 9.76 -13.80 -18.62
N TYR A 151 8.77 -13.05 -19.14
CA TYR A 151 8.98 -11.65 -19.49
C TYR A 151 9.32 -10.80 -18.27
N VAL A 152 8.56 -10.93 -17.18
CA VAL A 152 8.78 -10.15 -15.96
C VAL A 152 10.14 -10.48 -15.35
N GLU A 153 10.51 -11.76 -15.19
CA GLU A 153 11.79 -12.17 -14.62
C GLU A 153 13.00 -11.61 -15.41
N SER A 154 12.86 -11.46 -16.72
CA SER A 154 13.94 -10.96 -17.59
C SER A 154 14.03 -9.43 -17.69
N HIS A 155 12.97 -8.70 -17.34
CA HIS A 155 12.90 -7.25 -17.54
C HIS A 155 12.73 -6.43 -16.26
N ILE A 156 12.34 -7.06 -15.15
CA ILE A 156 12.16 -6.35 -13.88
C ILE A 156 13.48 -6.30 -13.09
N GLU A 157 13.82 -5.15 -12.56
CA GLU A 157 14.97 -5.00 -11.70
C GLU A 157 14.64 -5.40 -10.26
N LEU A 158 15.66 -5.81 -9.49
CA LEU A 158 15.47 -6.26 -8.11
C LEU A 158 14.94 -5.13 -7.22
N GLU A 159 15.39 -3.92 -7.47
CA GLU A 159 14.97 -2.71 -6.76
C GLU A 159 13.47 -2.45 -6.91
N GLN A 160 12.89 -2.76 -8.07
CA GLN A 160 11.46 -2.57 -8.35
C GLN A 160 10.55 -3.51 -7.55
N VAL A 161 11.09 -4.66 -7.13
CA VAL A 161 10.37 -5.68 -6.34
C VAL A 161 10.83 -5.74 -4.87
N THR A 162 11.70 -4.84 -4.48
CA THR A 162 12.17 -4.70 -3.10
C THR A 162 11.47 -3.51 -2.44
N PRO A 163 10.84 -3.70 -1.28
CA PRO A 163 10.25 -2.59 -0.54
C PRO A 163 11.28 -1.50 -0.27
N GLN A 164 11.03 -0.29 -0.75
CA GLN A 164 11.89 0.86 -0.54
C GLN A 164 11.10 2.05 0.02
N ILE A 165 11.72 2.79 0.91
CA ILE A 165 11.21 4.06 1.40
C ILE A 165 12.25 5.12 1.06
N ASN A 166 11.92 6.05 0.17
CA ASN A 166 12.75 7.20 -0.11
C ASN A 166 12.71 8.15 1.08
N LEU A 167 13.87 8.49 1.61
CA LEU A 167 14.05 9.40 2.73
C LEU A 167 14.51 10.74 2.20
N ASP A 168 13.81 11.82 2.55
CA ASP A 168 14.12 13.16 2.05
C ASP A 168 15.14 13.88 2.95
N CYS A 169 15.00 13.79 4.28
CA CYS A 169 15.87 14.51 5.20
C CYS A 169 15.94 13.85 6.58
N GLU A 170 17.13 13.88 7.20
CA GLU A 170 17.29 13.59 8.63
C GLU A 170 16.82 14.81 9.45
N LEU A 171 16.03 14.55 10.49
CA LEU A 171 15.57 15.56 11.43
C LEU A 171 15.77 15.07 12.86
N ASP A 172 16.29 15.94 13.73
CA ASP A 172 16.17 15.80 15.17
C ASP A 172 14.80 16.35 15.61
N PHE A 173 14.21 15.85 16.69
CA PHE A 173 12.83 16.23 17.05
C PHE A 173 12.67 17.72 17.40
N ASP A 174 13.70 18.40 17.85
CA ASP A 174 13.67 19.85 18.13
C ASP A 174 13.52 20.71 16.87
N GLN A 175 13.95 20.17 15.71
CA GLN A 175 13.76 20.81 14.41
C GLN A 175 12.30 20.76 13.94
N ILE A 176 11.47 19.88 14.54
CA ILE A 176 10.03 19.82 14.28
C ILE A 176 9.36 20.97 15.08
N ASN A 177 9.40 22.14 14.52
CA ASN A 177 8.93 23.40 15.10
C ASN A 177 7.85 24.06 14.23
N PRO A 178 7.19 25.13 14.70
CA PRO A 178 6.14 25.82 13.94
C PRO A 178 6.58 26.36 12.59
N GLU A 179 7.85 26.72 12.44
CA GLU A 179 8.41 27.24 11.20
C GLU A 179 8.52 26.14 10.13
N LEU A 180 9.04 24.96 10.49
CA LEU A 180 9.03 23.81 9.61
C LEU A 180 7.60 23.45 9.18
N LEU A 181 6.66 23.40 10.11
CA LEU A 181 5.25 23.10 9.79
C LEU A 181 4.65 24.12 8.82
N LYS A 182 4.96 25.42 9.01
CA LYS A 182 4.54 26.47 8.06
C LYS A 182 5.13 26.23 6.67
N THR A 183 6.40 25.87 6.59
CA THR A 183 7.08 25.58 5.32
C THR A 183 6.45 24.35 4.65
N LEU A 184 6.22 23.26 5.39
CA LEU A 184 5.59 22.05 4.84
C LEU A 184 4.18 22.31 4.27
N ARG A 185 3.43 23.25 4.86
CA ARG A 185 2.12 23.64 4.32
C ARG A 185 2.20 24.31 2.95
N LEU A 186 3.31 24.94 2.60
CA LEU A 186 3.49 25.60 1.30
C LEU A 186 3.64 24.57 0.16
N PHE A 187 4.02 23.34 0.46
CA PHE A 187 4.10 22.26 -0.53
C PHE A 187 2.74 21.68 -0.91
N ASN A 188 1.67 21.99 -0.17
CA ASN A 188 0.33 21.47 -0.49
C ASN A 188 -0.22 22.08 -1.82
N PRO A 189 -1.02 21.29 -2.57
CA PRO A 189 -1.50 19.94 -2.26
C PRO A 189 -0.47 18.86 -2.61
N PHE A 190 -0.34 17.86 -1.76
CA PHE A 190 0.46 16.67 -2.05
C PHE A 190 -0.30 15.71 -2.98
N GLY A 191 0.44 14.97 -3.81
CA GLY A 191 -0.10 14.02 -4.77
C GLY A 191 1.00 13.29 -5.55
N PRO A 192 0.68 12.64 -6.67
CA PRO A 192 1.68 12.12 -7.61
C PRO A 192 2.68 13.24 -7.98
N ASP A 193 3.96 12.93 -8.08
CA ASP A 193 5.06 13.84 -8.41
C ASP A 193 5.30 15.00 -7.40
N ASN A 194 4.45 15.13 -6.38
CA ASN A 194 4.65 16.02 -5.24
C ASN A 194 4.29 15.27 -3.95
N THR A 195 5.09 14.27 -3.61
CA THR A 195 4.85 13.39 -2.47
C THR A 195 5.13 14.12 -1.15
N LYS A 196 4.42 13.68 -0.09
CA LYS A 196 4.67 14.20 1.25
C LYS A 196 6.07 13.81 1.69
N PRO A 197 6.90 14.76 2.17
CA PRO A 197 8.26 14.46 2.62
C PRO A 197 8.31 13.38 3.70
N VAL A 198 9.24 12.45 3.55
CA VAL A 198 9.53 11.40 4.52
C VAL A 198 10.82 11.75 5.24
N PHE A 199 10.71 12.04 6.51
CA PHE A 199 11.82 12.34 7.39
C PHE A 199 12.29 11.09 8.11
N PHE A 200 13.52 11.12 8.63
CA PHE A 200 14.00 10.08 9.52
C PHE A 200 14.74 10.67 10.71
N THR A 201 14.67 10.00 11.85
CA THR A 201 15.41 10.31 13.07
C THR A 201 16.08 9.06 13.57
N ARG A 202 17.36 9.17 13.91
CA ARG A 202 18.15 8.06 14.43
C ARG A 202 18.14 8.03 15.95
N ASN A 203 18.35 6.84 16.49
CA ASN A 203 18.53 6.62 17.92
C ASN A 203 17.42 7.21 18.79
N VAL A 204 16.15 6.98 18.38
CA VAL A 204 15.01 7.25 19.24
C VAL A 204 14.73 6.06 20.16
N PHE A 205 14.09 6.30 21.29
CA PHE A 205 13.67 5.24 22.21
C PHE A 205 12.29 5.54 22.81
N ASP A 206 11.65 4.50 23.34
CA ASP A 206 10.33 4.65 23.98
C ASP A 206 10.46 5.46 25.27
N PHE A 207 9.62 6.49 25.41
CA PHE A 207 9.48 7.22 26.69
C PHE A 207 8.96 6.32 27.83
N GLY A 208 8.29 5.22 27.48
CA GLY A 208 7.72 4.25 28.42
C GLY A 208 6.20 4.15 28.38
N THR A 209 5.55 5.00 27.59
CA THR A 209 4.09 5.13 27.50
C THR A 209 3.51 4.68 26.16
N SER A 210 4.35 4.23 25.23
CA SER A 210 3.88 3.63 23.98
C SER A 210 2.98 2.42 24.24
N LYS A 211 1.95 2.26 23.41
CA LYS A 211 0.93 1.20 23.60
C LYS A 211 0.38 0.70 22.29
N ILE A 212 -0.02 -0.57 22.29
CA ILE A 212 -0.76 -1.17 21.20
C ILE A 212 -2.18 -0.60 21.18
N VAL A 213 -2.69 -0.30 19.98
CA VAL A 213 -4.02 0.24 19.72
C VAL A 213 -4.62 -0.42 18.48
N GLY A 214 -5.90 -0.13 18.19
CA GLY A 214 -6.66 -0.75 17.10
C GLY A 214 -7.57 -1.86 17.58
N ARG A 215 -8.61 -2.17 16.82
CA ARG A 215 -9.57 -3.23 17.19
C ARG A 215 -8.96 -4.62 17.22
N LYS A 216 -7.96 -4.87 16.35
CA LYS A 216 -7.21 -6.12 16.25
C LYS A 216 -5.86 -6.05 16.98
N MET A 217 -5.59 -4.98 17.72
CA MET A 217 -4.30 -4.76 18.42
C MET A 217 -3.09 -4.76 17.47
N GLU A 218 -3.27 -4.19 16.28
CA GLU A 218 -2.30 -4.24 15.18
C GLU A 218 -1.44 -2.98 15.02
N HIS A 219 -1.79 -1.88 15.72
CA HIS A 219 -1.10 -0.59 15.60
C HIS A 219 -0.37 -0.23 16.88
N ILE A 220 0.63 0.64 16.79
CA ILE A 220 1.32 1.20 17.96
C ILE A 220 1.10 2.71 18.01
N LYS A 221 0.59 3.20 19.12
CA LYS A 221 0.68 4.62 19.49
C LYS A 221 1.98 4.84 20.23
N PHE A 222 2.88 5.59 19.60
CA PHE A 222 4.20 5.88 20.12
C PHE A 222 4.24 7.15 20.95
N GLU A 223 5.11 7.16 21.93
CA GLU A 223 5.65 8.34 22.59
C GLU A 223 7.16 8.16 22.66
N LEU A 224 7.88 8.86 21.78
CA LEU A 224 9.30 8.63 21.50
C LEU A 224 10.14 9.81 21.98
N VAL A 225 11.32 9.49 22.47
CA VAL A 225 12.36 10.46 22.85
C VAL A 225 13.47 10.38 21.81
N ASP A 226 13.87 11.53 21.28
CA ASP A 226 15.07 11.65 20.49
C ASP A 226 16.28 11.76 21.40
N SER A 227 17.28 10.90 21.19
CA SER A 227 18.49 10.82 22.03
C SER A 227 19.37 12.07 21.98
N LYS A 228 19.31 12.85 20.89
CA LYS A 228 20.10 14.08 20.73
C LYS A 228 19.45 15.28 21.38
N SER A 229 18.17 15.51 21.06
CA SER A 229 17.44 16.71 21.53
C SER A 229 16.73 16.51 22.87
N ASN A 230 16.56 15.27 23.33
CA ASN A 230 15.73 14.88 24.48
C ASN A 230 14.26 15.32 24.33
N LYS A 231 13.82 15.72 23.14
CA LYS A 231 12.45 16.11 22.88
C LYS A 231 11.58 14.87 22.69
N ILE A 232 10.34 14.98 23.18
CA ILE A 232 9.35 13.92 23.08
C ILE A 232 8.40 14.22 21.93
N MET A 233 8.13 13.23 21.09
CA MET A 233 7.14 13.31 20.02
C MET A 233 6.18 12.13 20.05
N ASN A 234 4.90 12.45 19.82
CA ASN A 234 3.86 11.45 19.66
C ASN A 234 3.87 10.91 18.22
N GLY A 235 3.65 9.60 18.07
CA GLY A 235 3.57 8.94 16.77
C GLY A 235 2.44 7.91 16.71
N ILE A 236 2.13 7.49 15.51
CA ILE A 236 1.28 6.35 15.20
C ILE A 236 1.95 5.50 14.12
N GLY A 237 2.07 4.21 14.35
CA GLY A 237 2.52 3.23 13.37
C GLY A 237 1.43 2.20 13.13
N PHE A 238 0.96 2.12 11.88
CA PHE A 238 -0.06 1.16 11.50
C PHE A 238 0.55 -0.20 11.16
N ASN A 239 -0.06 -1.29 11.66
CA ASN A 239 0.37 -2.67 11.45
C ASN A 239 1.82 -2.94 11.90
N MET A 240 2.23 -2.35 13.02
CA MET A 240 3.59 -2.42 13.57
C MET A 240 3.65 -3.11 14.93
N SER A 241 2.58 -3.79 15.36
CA SER A 241 2.53 -4.42 16.69
C SER A 241 3.63 -5.44 16.94
N GLU A 242 4.20 -6.05 15.92
CA GLU A 242 5.35 -6.96 16.00
C GLU A 242 6.61 -6.33 16.63
N TYR A 243 6.77 -5.01 16.51
CA TYR A 243 7.90 -4.27 17.08
C TYR A 243 7.73 -3.93 18.57
N PHE A 244 6.53 -4.19 19.15
CA PHE A 244 6.19 -3.67 20.47
C PHE A 244 7.08 -4.22 21.58
N ASP A 245 7.42 -5.50 21.55
CA ASP A 245 8.29 -6.13 22.56
C ASP A 245 9.70 -5.55 22.53
N TYR A 246 10.22 -5.21 21.34
CA TYR A 246 11.50 -4.53 21.20
C TYR A 246 11.44 -3.11 21.78
N ILE A 247 10.40 -2.35 21.45
CA ILE A 247 10.19 -0.97 21.91
C ILE A 247 10.17 -0.90 23.43
N LYS A 248 9.51 -1.85 24.08
CA LYS A 248 9.44 -1.93 25.57
C LYS A 248 10.77 -2.17 26.25
N GLN A 249 11.79 -2.64 25.55
CA GLN A 249 13.13 -2.79 26.08
C GLN A 249 13.88 -1.45 26.21
N ARG A 250 13.31 -0.37 25.68
CA ARG A 250 13.92 0.97 25.66
C ARG A 250 15.29 1.01 24.99
N LYS A 251 15.54 0.09 24.08
CA LYS A 251 16.72 0.13 23.21
C LYS A 251 16.54 1.17 22.12
N PRO A 252 17.62 1.79 21.63
CA PRO A 252 17.55 2.74 20.53
C PRO A 252 17.18 2.05 19.21
N PHE A 253 16.44 2.76 18.38
CA PHE A 253 16.11 2.37 17.01
C PHE A 253 15.94 3.62 16.14
N ASP A 254 15.99 3.44 14.83
CA ASP A 254 15.73 4.53 13.90
C ASP A 254 14.29 4.45 13.39
N ILE A 255 13.71 5.60 13.07
CA ILE A 255 12.38 5.69 12.48
C ILE A 255 12.39 6.54 11.23
N CYS A 256 11.54 6.20 10.26
CA CYS A 256 11.14 7.12 9.21
C CYS A 256 9.64 7.41 9.28
N TYR A 257 9.27 8.65 8.97
CA TYR A 257 7.93 9.15 9.24
C TYR A 257 7.56 10.34 8.34
N THR A 258 6.26 10.58 8.22
CA THR A 258 5.73 11.86 7.77
C THR A 258 5.16 12.62 8.96
N ILE A 259 5.18 13.95 8.88
CA ILE A 259 4.63 14.83 9.93
C ILE A 259 3.16 15.12 9.62
N GLU A 260 2.27 14.81 10.56
CA GLU A 260 0.83 15.02 10.45
C GLU A 260 0.34 16.07 11.45
N GLU A 261 -0.54 16.93 10.99
CA GLU A 261 -1.26 17.87 11.86
C GLU A 261 -2.69 17.36 12.09
N ASN A 262 -2.99 16.98 13.32
CA ASN A 262 -4.32 16.56 13.72
C ASN A 262 -5.10 17.74 14.31
N LYS A 263 -6.18 18.14 13.65
CA LYS A 263 -7.10 19.16 14.15
C LYS A 263 -8.26 18.48 14.88
N ARG A 264 -8.28 18.57 16.21
CA ARG A 264 -9.37 18.05 17.02
C ARG A 264 -9.88 19.14 17.96
N ARG A 265 -11.18 19.41 17.95
CA ARG A 265 -11.87 20.37 18.84
C ARG A 265 -11.19 21.74 18.91
N GLY A 266 -10.71 22.25 17.78
CA GLY A 266 -10.05 23.54 17.71
C GLY A 266 -8.56 23.57 18.11
N ALA A 267 -8.00 22.45 18.61
CA ALA A 267 -6.58 22.31 18.88
C ALA A 267 -5.88 21.59 17.71
N THR A 268 -4.72 22.10 17.31
CA THR A 268 -3.85 21.43 16.35
C THR A 268 -2.72 20.75 17.11
N THR A 269 -2.60 19.43 16.97
CA THR A 269 -1.51 18.65 17.53
C THR A 269 -0.66 18.07 16.42
N VAL A 270 0.66 18.05 16.60
CA VAL A 270 1.62 17.43 15.67
C VAL A 270 1.82 15.97 16.07
N GLN A 271 1.79 15.09 15.10
CA GLN A 271 1.99 13.65 15.29
C GLN A 271 2.87 13.11 14.16
N LEU A 272 3.76 12.18 14.49
CA LEU A 272 4.54 11.43 13.52
C LEU A 272 3.71 10.24 13.00
N LEU A 273 3.58 10.12 11.68
CA LEU A 273 3.05 8.92 11.06
C LEU A 273 4.23 8.03 10.67
N ILE A 274 4.54 7.07 11.54
CA ILE A 274 5.68 6.16 11.36
C ILE A 274 5.43 5.27 10.15
N LYS A 275 6.39 5.22 9.22
CA LYS A 275 6.34 4.41 8.01
C LYS A 275 7.12 3.11 8.16
N ALA A 276 8.29 3.18 8.79
CA ALA A 276 9.12 2.02 9.11
C ALA A 276 10.04 2.30 10.30
N MET A 277 10.57 1.22 10.84
CA MET A 277 11.55 1.23 11.93
C MET A 277 12.76 0.39 11.52
N ARG A 278 13.95 0.81 11.94
CA ARG A 278 15.17 0.02 11.84
C ARG A 278 15.71 -0.27 13.24
N ILE A 279 15.67 -1.53 13.60
CA ILE A 279 16.24 -2.04 14.85
C ILE A 279 17.76 -2.13 14.67
N HIS A 280 18.50 -1.72 15.67
CA HIS A 280 19.95 -1.89 15.70
C HIS A 280 20.26 -3.28 16.26
N ASP A 281 20.61 -4.23 15.39
CA ASP A 281 21.13 -5.54 15.82
C ASP A 281 22.49 -5.36 16.49
N GLN A 282 22.71 -6.04 17.62
CA GLN A 282 23.98 -5.99 18.37
C GLN A 282 25.13 -6.76 17.68
N GLU A 283 24.97 -7.27 16.45
CA GLU A 283 25.95 -8.11 15.77
C GLU A 283 26.53 -7.51 14.47
N ALA A 284 26.74 -6.21 14.40
CA ALA A 284 27.54 -5.61 13.33
C ALA A 284 28.66 -4.72 13.88
N VAL A 285 29.32 -5.15 14.96
CA VAL A 285 30.62 -4.61 15.41
C VAL A 285 31.62 -5.73 15.23
N GLY A 286 32.02 -5.95 14.01
CA GLY A 286 33.05 -6.90 13.62
C GLY A 286 33.72 -6.45 12.33
N ASP A 287 34.95 -5.99 12.48
CA ASP A 287 36.01 -5.90 11.47
C ASP A 287 35.94 -4.79 10.38
N GLU A 288 36.20 -3.55 10.79
CA GLU A 288 37.18 -2.75 10.03
C GLU A 288 38.50 -2.68 10.81
N LYS A 289 39.43 -3.58 10.48
CA LYS A 289 40.85 -3.39 10.74
C LYS A 289 41.39 -2.46 9.65
N PRO A 290 41.99 -1.33 9.99
CA PRO A 290 42.75 -0.56 9.02
C PRO A 290 44.06 -1.30 8.69
N ALA A 291 44.30 -1.45 7.39
CA ALA A 291 45.59 -1.82 6.82
C ALA A 291 46.43 -0.56 6.59
#